data_e5a2b2701de515868c8d51020c5a946b
#
_entry.id   e5a2b2701de515868c8d51020c5a946b
#
_cell.length_a   1.000
_cell.length_b   1.000
_cell.length_c   1.000
_cell.angle_alpha   90.00
_cell.angle_beta   90.00
_cell.angle_gamma   90.00
#
_symmetry.space_group_name_H-M   'P 1'
#
loop_
_entity.id
_entity.type
_entity.pdbx_description
1 polymer ?
#
loop_
_entity_poly.entity_id
_entity_poly.type
_entity_poly.pdbx_seq_one_letter_code
_entity_poly.pdbx_strand_id
1 'polypeptide(L)'
;MQAKKIKFNDAISETLFINLYFRALDNDEPEPILGDPFSRPVMQRIDYDFAKFKGGKFSKTGTVIRARFFDDEILDFAHKNAGEKLVVVQIGAGLDTRPLRLEKQLPGALFYDLDLPDVIDLRGELVPKSALNFSLKASMFETAWMDELRARHEGAKFIFVLEGVAMYFSEPEISAFMRNLAQRFSGVVMLDLLSRFAASIEPKKHDVLRYIANPPKFKLGIDDERSLEAWDERIKLLKTGVMMDIRPEKWCIAAKIFRIFSKIKNSCKMCVYGLNLS
;
A
#
# COMPACT_ATOMS: atom_id res chain seq x y z
N MET A 1 13.99 24.54 7.27
CA MET A 1 12.78 24.81 6.46
C MET A 1 11.60 24.88 7.42
N GLN A 2 10.68 25.83 7.21
CA GLN A 2 9.47 25.92 8.03
C GLN A 2 8.53 24.78 7.66
N ALA A 3 7.92 24.12 8.66
CA ALA A 3 7.00 23.02 8.42
C ALA A 3 5.75 23.51 7.68
N LYS A 4 5.26 22.72 6.71
CA LYS A 4 4.16 23.10 5.82
C LYS A 4 2.83 22.65 6.43
N LYS A 5 1.88 23.58 6.55
CA LYS A 5 0.49 23.27 6.91
C LYS A 5 -0.25 22.72 5.70
N ILE A 6 -0.79 21.51 5.81
CA ILE A 6 -1.47 20.81 4.74
C ILE A 6 -2.95 20.75 5.03
N LYS A 7 -3.77 21.04 4.01
CA LYS A 7 -5.21 20.82 4.03
C LYS A 7 -5.56 19.86 2.89
N PHE A 8 -6.29 18.81 3.20
CA PHE A 8 -6.82 17.89 2.21
C PHE A 8 -8.25 18.25 1.84
N ASN A 9 -8.61 18.01 0.59
CA ASN A 9 -9.96 18.20 0.08
C ASN A 9 -10.87 16.99 0.38
N ASP A 10 -10.29 15.86 0.73
CA ASP A 10 -11.00 14.61 1.06
C ASP A 10 -10.39 13.90 2.28
N ALA A 11 -11.20 13.02 2.88
CA ALA A 11 -10.82 12.31 4.09
C ALA A 11 -9.89 11.11 3.81
N ILE A 12 -9.88 10.57 2.59
CA ILE A 12 -9.01 9.44 2.22
C ILE A 12 -7.57 9.93 2.19
N SER A 13 -7.32 11.08 1.55
CA SER A 13 -5.99 11.67 1.47
C SER A 13 -5.39 11.97 2.86
N GLU A 14 -6.19 12.33 3.88
CA GLU A 14 -5.66 12.51 5.24
C GLU A 14 -5.12 11.21 5.83
N THR A 15 -5.61 10.04 5.41
CA THR A 15 -5.14 8.74 5.94
C THR A 15 -3.68 8.43 5.58
N LEU A 16 -3.11 9.06 4.56
CA LEU A 16 -1.69 8.92 4.21
C LEU A 16 -0.76 9.30 5.37
N PHE A 17 -1.20 10.22 6.26
CA PHE A 17 -0.45 10.63 7.45
C PHE A 17 -0.35 9.53 8.50
N ILE A 18 -1.32 8.63 8.57
CA ILE A 18 -1.30 7.47 9.47
C ILE A 18 -0.12 6.56 9.09
N ASN A 19 -0.01 6.22 7.80
CA ASN A 19 1.04 5.36 7.31
C ASN A 19 2.44 6.01 7.50
N LEU A 20 2.57 7.28 7.15
CA LEU A 20 3.81 8.04 7.35
C LEU A 20 4.24 8.06 8.82
N TYR A 21 3.30 8.35 9.74
CA TYR A 21 3.57 8.39 11.17
C TYR A 21 4.09 7.06 11.71
N PHE A 22 3.41 5.95 11.41
CA PHE A 22 3.80 4.65 11.94
C PHE A 22 5.10 4.13 11.34
N ARG A 23 5.37 4.39 10.06
CA ARG A 23 6.67 4.08 9.45
C ARG A 23 7.80 4.90 10.11
N ALA A 24 7.54 6.17 10.41
CA ALA A 24 8.51 7.01 11.13
C ALA A 24 8.78 6.50 12.55
N LEU A 25 7.77 6.02 13.27
CA LEU A 25 7.91 5.49 14.63
C LEU A 25 8.57 4.10 14.67
N ASP A 26 8.48 3.32 13.61
CA ASP A 26 9.13 2.01 13.54
C ASP A 26 10.65 2.11 13.70
N ASN A 27 11.24 3.21 13.25
CA ASN A 27 12.69 3.46 13.40
C ASN A 27 13.15 3.67 14.86
N ASP A 28 12.22 3.91 15.80
CA ASP A 28 12.53 4.05 17.23
C ASP A 28 12.55 2.68 17.95
N GLU A 29 12.07 1.63 17.28
CA GLU A 29 12.12 0.28 17.84
C GLU A 29 13.56 -0.27 17.82
N PRO A 30 13.98 -1.03 18.83
CA PRO A 30 15.31 -1.66 18.84
C PRO A 30 15.57 -2.55 17.63
N GLU A 31 14.53 -3.19 17.13
CA GLU A 31 14.54 -4.01 15.91
C GLU A 31 13.36 -3.56 15.04
N PRO A 32 13.54 -2.57 14.16
CA PRO A 32 12.50 -2.12 13.26
C PRO A 32 12.00 -3.24 12.34
N ILE A 33 10.70 -3.24 12.04
CA ILE A 33 10.12 -4.20 11.08
C ILE A 33 10.42 -3.74 9.66
N LEU A 34 10.15 -2.49 9.34
CA LEU A 34 10.37 -1.89 8.02
C LEU A 34 11.73 -1.18 7.95
N GLY A 35 12.06 -0.37 8.98
CA GLY A 35 13.31 0.37 9.04
C GLY A 35 13.42 1.43 7.94
N ASP A 36 12.36 2.22 7.71
CA ASP A 36 12.32 3.26 6.68
C ASP A 36 13.01 4.56 7.12
N PRO A 37 14.24 4.84 6.68
CA PRO A 37 14.98 6.01 7.16
C PRO A 37 14.43 7.34 6.61
N PHE A 38 13.58 7.30 5.59
CA PHE A 38 13.07 8.48 4.90
C PHE A 38 11.75 9.01 5.50
N SER A 39 10.94 8.15 6.14
CA SER A 39 9.63 8.54 6.67
C SER A 39 9.70 9.64 7.71
N ARG A 40 10.66 9.58 8.65
CA ARG A 40 10.79 10.58 9.70
C ARG A 40 11.19 11.97 9.16
N PRO A 41 12.20 12.11 8.30
CA PRO A 41 12.51 13.39 7.64
C PRO A 41 11.33 13.98 6.87
N VAL A 42 10.54 13.16 6.18
CA VAL A 42 9.33 13.62 5.48
C VAL A 42 8.29 14.11 6.49
N MET A 43 8.00 13.34 7.53
CA MET A 43 7.04 13.70 8.59
C MET A 43 7.39 15.05 9.25
N GLN A 44 8.66 15.29 9.54
CA GLN A 44 9.14 16.53 10.20
C GLN A 44 8.96 17.78 9.35
N ARG A 45 8.72 17.66 8.05
CA ARG A 45 8.43 18.78 7.14
C ARG A 45 6.97 19.20 7.12
N ILE A 46 6.11 18.51 7.87
CA ILE A 46 4.65 18.70 7.88
C ILE A 46 4.21 19.26 9.22
N ASP A 47 3.52 20.39 9.19
CA ASP A 47 2.85 20.98 10.37
C ASP A 47 1.49 20.30 10.58
N TYR A 48 1.52 19.20 11.34
CA TYR A 48 0.34 18.41 11.64
C TYR A 48 0.48 17.68 12.98
N ASP A 49 -0.60 17.56 13.72
CA ASP A 49 -0.61 16.82 14.99
C ASP A 49 -0.64 15.30 14.75
N PHE A 50 0.53 14.74 14.48
CA PHE A 50 0.69 13.29 14.35
C PHE A 50 0.49 12.54 15.67
N ALA A 51 0.71 13.20 16.81
CA ALA A 51 0.59 12.57 18.13
C ALA A 51 -0.83 12.05 18.41
N LYS A 52 -1.84 12.59 17.74
CA LYS A 52 -3.21 12.10 17.84
C LYS A 52 -3.36 10.62 17.47
N PHE A 53 -2.47 10.07 16.62
CA PHE A 53 -2.50 8.66 16.23
C PHE A 53 -1.82 7.70 17.22
N LYS A 54 -1.20 8.22 18.30
CA LYS A 54 -0.44 7.42 19.29
C LYS A 54 -1.21 6.23 19.87
N GLY A 55 -2.55 6.34 19.93
CA GLY A 55 -3.44 5.27 20.42
C GLY A 55 -3.59 4.08 19.49
N GLY A 56 -3.17 4.17 18.22
CA GLY A 56 -3.35 3.16 17.18
C GLY A 56 -2.37 2.00 17.25
N LYS A 57 -2.41 1.21 18.34
CA LYS A 57 -1.43 0.15 18.59
C LYS A 57 -1.50 -1.00 17.59
N PHE A 58 -2.71 -1.34 17.10
CA PHE A 58 -2.88 -2.34 16.04
C PHE A 58 -2.38 -1.81 14.71
N SER A 59 -2.80 -0.60 14.35
CA SER A 59 -2.41 0.05 13.10
C SER A 59 -0.91 0.33 13.03
N LYS A 60 -0.25 0.65 14.16
CA LYS A 60 1.22 0.82 14.22
C LYS A 60 1.92 -0.41 13.65
N THR A 61 1.66 -1.57 14.25
CA THR A 61 2.31 -2.83 13.84
C THR A 61 1.84 -3.29 12.46
N GLY A 62 0.53 -3.22 12.19
CA GLY A 62 -0.03 -3.64 10.91
C GLY A 62 0.49 -2.85 9.72
N THR A 63 0.64 -1.52 9.85
CA THR A 63 1.17 -0.66 8.77
C THR A 63 2.58 -1.06 8.35
N VAL A 64 3.47 -1.28 9.30
CA VAL A 64 4.87 -1.57 8.97
C VAL A 64 5.07 -3.03 8.52
N ILE A 65 4.29 -3.98 9.05
CA ILE A 65 4.26 -5.36 8.56
C ILE A 65 3.79 -5.40 7.10
N ARG A 66 2.72 -4.68 6.77
CA ARG A 66 2.18 -4.61 5.42
C ARG A 66 3.20 -4.02 4.44
N ALA A 67 3.81 -2.90 4.79
CA ALA A 67 4.82 -2.27 3.95
C ALA A 67 6.03 -3.21 3.74
N ARG A 68 6.51 -3.87 4.80
CA ARG A 68 7.62 -4.82 4.73
C ARG A 68 7.27 -6.04 3.88
N PHE A 69 6.07 -6.59 4.04
CA PHE A 69 5.62 -7.72 3.23
C PHE A 69 5.67 -7.39 1.74
N PHE A 70 5.13 -6.24 1.34
CA PHE A 70 5.14 -5.85 -0.07
C PHE A 70 6.56 -5.52 -0.57
N ASP A 71 7.41 -4.91 0.24
CA ASP A 71 8.81 -4.70 -0.13
C ASP A 71 9.52 -6.05 -0.39
N ASP A 72 9.33 -7.03 0.50
CA ASP A 72 9.90 -8.38 0.33
C ASP A 72 9.37 -9.11 -0.91
N GLU A 73 8.06 -8.99 -1.21
CA GLU A 73 7.46 -9.62 -2.39
C GLU A 73 7.92 -8.95 -3.70
N ILE A 74 8.15 -7.64 -3.71
CA ILE A 74 8.76 -6.94 -4.85
C ILE A 74 10.16 -7.48 -5.11
N LEU A 75 10.99 -7.63 -4.05
CA LEU A 75 12.34 -8.16 -4.17
C LEU A 75 12.34 -9.62 -4.64
N ASP A 76 11.44 -10.45 -4.08
CA ASP A 76 11.31 -11.86 -4.48
C ASP A 76 10.90 -12.01 -5.95
N PHE A 77 9.92 -11.20 -6.40
CA PHE A 77 9.51 -11.18 -7.80
C PHE A 77 10.65 -10.72 -8.71
N ALA A 78 11.38 -9.69 -8.33
CA ALA A 78 12.52 -9.20 -9.08
C ALA A 78 13.63 -10.26 -9.23
N HIS A 79 13.94 -10.97 -8.14
CA HIS A 79 14.93 -12.06 -8.16
C HIS A 79 14.49 -13.21 -9.11
N LYS A 80 13.21 -13.58 -9.09
CA LYS A 80 12.66 -14.63 -9.98
C LYS A 80 12.64 -14.22 -11.45
N ASN A 81 12.65 -12.91 -11.72
CA ASN A 81 12.66 -12.35 -13.08
C ASN A 81 13.98 -11.59 -13.36
N ALA A 82 15.09 -12.10 -12.84
CA ALA A 82 16.40 -11.48 -13.04
C ALA A 82 16.76 -11.40 -14.54
N GLY A 83 17.13 -10.21 -14.99
CA GLY A 83 17.40 -9.94 -16.41
C GLY A 83 16.22 -9.32 -17.17
N GLU A 84 15.01 -9.36 -16.60
CA GLU A 84 13.85 -8.69 -17.19
C GLU A 84 13.82 -7.20 -16.81
N LYS A 85 13.26 -6.38 -17.71
CA LYS A 85 12.96 -4.98 -17.40
C LYS A 85 11.79 -4.93 -16.41
N LEU A 86 12.00 -4.32 -15.24
CA LEU A 86 10.99 -4.22 -14.19
C LEU A 86 10.43 -2.81 -14.08
N VAL A 87 9.11 -2.72 -13.95
CA VAL A 87 8.37 -1.48 -13.69
C VAL A 87 7.48 -1.69 -12.47
N VAL A 88 7.75 -0.96 -11.40
CA VAL A 88 6.98 -0.97 -10.15
C VAL A 88 6.04 0.23 -10.14
N VAL A 89 4.74 0.00 -10.03
CA VAL A 89 3.73 1.06 -9.99
C VAL A 89 3.03 1.05 -8.64
N GLN A 90 3.24 2.08 -7.86
CA GLN A 90 2.53 2.30 -6.60
C GLN A 90 1.21 3.02 -6.88
N ILE A 91 0.10 2.35 -6.61
CA ILE A 91 -1.25 2.88 -6.78
C ILE A 91 -1.72 3.48 -5.46
N GLY A 92 -2.08 4.76 -5.45
CA GLY A 92 -2.33 5.49 -4.21
C GLY A 92 -1.05 5.66 -3.41
N ALA A 93 0.01 6.16 -4.07
CA ALA A 93 1.37 6.21 -3.52
C ALA A 93 1.51 7.05 -2.24
N GLY A 94 0.64 8.05 -2.04
CA GLY A 94 0.67 8.92 -0.89
C GLY A 94 2.05 9.51 -0.63
N LEU A 95 2.53 9.38 0.61
CA LEU A 95 3.89 9.76 1.01
C LEU A 95 4.81 8.55 1.26
N ASP A 96 4.54 7.42 0.58
CA ASP A 96 5.41 6.24 0.69
C ASP A 96 6.78 6.50 0.06
N THR A 97 7.81 6.12 0.76
CA THR A 97 9.21 6.25 0.36
C THR A 97 9.79 4.96 -0.21
N ARG A 98 8.96 4.00 -0.61
CA ARG A 98 9.36 2.68 -1.15
C ARG A 98 10.41 2.77 -2.25
N PRO A 99 10.29 3.65 -3.27
CA PRO A 99 11.32 3.75 -4.29
C PRO A 99 12.71 4.01 -3.70
N LEU A 100 12.79 4.90 -2.69
CA LEU A 100 14.06 5.23 -2.03
C LEU A 100 14.60 4.07 -1.18
N ARG A 101 13.71 3.26 -0.58
CA ARG A 101 14.12 2.08 0.21
C ARG A 101 14.66 0.96 -0.67
N LEU A 102 14.10 0.80 -1.86
CA LEU A 102 14.36 -0.36 -2.72
C LEU A 102 15.35 -0.09 -3.86
N GLU A 103 15.61 1.17 -4.22
CA GLU A 103 16.43 1.50 -5.40
C GLU A 103 17.83 0.86 -5.42
N LYS A 104 18.46 0.73 -4.25
CA LYS A 104 19.79 0.09 -4.14
C LYS A 104 19.74 -1.43 -4.32
N GLN A 105 18.61 -2.06 -3.99
CA GLN A 105 18.40 -3.49 -4.08
C GLN A 105 17.84 -3.90 -5.45
N LEU A 106 17.29 -2.94 -6.18
CA LEU A 106 16.66 -3.11 -7.51
C LEU A 106 17.30 -2.15 -8.53
N PRO A 107 18.61 -2.29 -8.81
CA PRO A 107 19.28 -1.40 -9.76
C PRO A 107 18.65 -1.55 -11.15
N GLY A 108 18.19 -0.42 -11.71
CA GLY A 108 17.55 -0.39 -13.03
C GLY A 108 16.04 -0.61 -13.04
N ALA A 109 15.41 -0.98 -11.94
CA ALA A 109 13.95 -0.99 -11.85
C ALA A 109 13.40 0.45 -11.89
N LEU A 110 12.34 0.65 -12.70
CA LEU A 110 11.67 1.94 -12.79
C LEU A 110 10.47 1.96 -11.83
N PHE A 111 10.35 3.03 -11.06
CA PHE A 111 9.25 3.23 -10.15
C PHE A 111 8.31 4.31 -10.68
N TYR A 112 7.02 4.09 -10.54
CA TYR A 112 5.97 5.05 -10.84
C TYR A 112 5.07 5.23 -9.63
N ASP A 113 4.94 6.46 -9.15
CA ASP A 113 4.02 6.83 -8.09
C ASP A 113 2.76 7.41 -8.71
N LEU A 114 1.66 6.67 -8.66
CA LEU A 114 0.36 7.09 -9.14
C LEU A 114 -0.52 7.50 -7.97
N ASP A 115 -1.02 8.73 -8.00
CA ASP A 115 -2.01 9.26 -7.07
C ASP A 115 -2.74 10.45 -7.70
N LEU A 116 -3.73 10.98 -6.99
CA LEU A 116 -4.44 12.19 -7.39
C LEU A 116 -3.46 13.37 -7.52
N PRO A 117 -3.75 14.33 -8.41
CA PRO A 117 -2.81 15.43 -8.71
C PRO A 117 -2.30 16.19 -7.49
N ASP A 118 -3.18 16.51 -6.53
CA ASP A 118 -2.83 17.23 -5.30
C ASP A 118 -1.92 16.42 -4.37
N VAL A 119 -2.12 15.09 -4.30
CA VAL A 119 -1.26 14.19 -3.52
C VAL A 119 0.12 14.06 -4.18
N ILE A 120 0.19 13.95 -5.52
CA ILE A 120 1.47 13.90 -6.24
C ILE A 120 2.22 15.23 -6.11
N ASP A 121 1.54 16.37 -6.14
CA ASP A 121 2.17 17.67 -5.92
C ASP A 121 2.77 17.77 -4.51
N LEU A 122 2.00 17.36 -3.50
CA LEU A 122 2.47 17.30 -2.12
C LEU A 122 3.68 16.37 -1.97
N ARG A 123 3.60 15.17 -2.58
CA ARG A 123 4.70 14.20 -2.60
C ARG A 123 5.96 14.80 -3.24
N GLY A 124 5.82 15.48 -4.38
CA GLY A 124 6.93 16.13 -5.09
C GLY A 124 7.67 17.19 -4.28
N GLU A 125 6.97 17.81 -3.31
CA GLU A 125 7.56 18.79 -2.40
C GLU A 125 8.24 18.14 -1.18
N LEU A 126 7.69 17.03 -0.67
CA LEU A 126 8.07 16.46 0.63
C LEU A 126 9.03 15.28 0.54
N VAL A 127 8.84 14.41 -0.44
CA VAL A 127 9.62 13.18 -0.61
C VAL A 127 10.87 13.47 -1.45
N PRO A 128 12.06 13.00 -1.04
CA PRO A 128 13.26 13.14 -1.85
C PRO A 128 13.10 12.51 -3.24
N LYS A 129 13.68 13.12 -4.25
CA LYS A 129 13.63 12.59 -5.63
C LYS A 129 14.63 11.46 -5.81
N SER A 130 14.25 10.45 -6.60
CA SER A 130 15.12 9.43 -7.15
C SER A 130 15.13 9.55 -8.68
N ALA A 131 16.27 9.24 -9.31
CA ALA A 131 16.40 9.31 -10.77
C ALA A 131 15.53 8.27 -11.50
N LEU A 132 15.17 7.17 -10.83
CA LEU A 132 14.37 6.07 -11.39
C LEU A 132 12.92 6.09 -10.90
N ASN A 133 12.48 7.19 -10.25
CA ASN A 133 11.12 7.34 -9.78
C ASN A 133 10.38 8.46 -10.49
N PHE A 134 9.23 8.14 -11.08
CA PHE A 134 8.40 9.01 -11.89
C PHE A 134 7.02 9.18 -11.25
N SER A 135 6.38 10.31 -11.49
CA SER A 135 5.04 10.60 -10.96
C SER A 135 3.98 10.51 -12.04
N LEU A 136 2.84 9.92 -11.70
CA LEU A 136 1.63 9.85 -12.53
C LEU A 136 0.47 10.53 -11.78
N LYS A 137 0.03 11.66 -12.29
CA LYS A 137 -1.11 12.43 -11.75
C LYS A 137 -2.39 11.97 -12.41
N ALA A 138 -3.01 10.94 -11.87
CA ALA A 138 -4.22 10.34 -12.45
C ALA A 138 -5.05 9.62 -11.39
N SER A 139 -6.33 9.42 -11.67
CA SER A 139 -7.11 8.43 -10.94
C SER A 139 -6.66 7.01 -11.34
N MET A 140 -6.59 6.09 -10.38
CA MET A 140 -6.28 4.69 -10.68
C MET A 140 -7.27 4.06 -11.67
N PHE A 141 -8.48 4.58 -11.76
CA PHE A 141 -9.55 4.07 -12.64
C PHE A 141 -9.49 4.58 -14.08
N GLU A 142 -8.67 5.59 -14.36
CA GLU A 142 -8.41 6.04 -15.71
C GLU A 142 -7.51 5.03 -16.43
N THR A 143 -7.83 4.67 -17.69
CA THR A 143 -7.03 3.69 -18.43
C THR A 143 -5.92 4.33 -19.26
N ALA A 144 -5.96 5.64 -19.47
CA ALA A 144 -4.98 6.35 -20.30
C ALA A 144 -3.53 6.15 -19.81
N TRP A 145 -3.29 6.26 -18.49
CA TRP A 145 -1.97 6.02 -17.92
C TRP A 145 -1.48 4.57 -18.09
N MET A 146 -2.42 3.60 -18.09
CA MET A 146 -2.09 2.18 -18.32
C MET A 146 -1.60 1.98 -19.75
N ASP A 147 -2.33 2.55 -20.72
CA ASP A 147 -1.99 2.42 -22.15
C ASP A 147 -0.66 3.15 -22.45
N GLU A 148 -0.41 4.31 -21.83
CA GLU A 148 0.87 5.02 -21.93
C GLU A 148 2.04 4.20 -21.35
N LEU A 149 1.89 3.66 -20.13
CA LEU A 149 2.94 2.86 -19.50
C LEU A 149 3.24 1.58 -20.29
N ARG A 150 2.20 0.89 -20.78
CA ARG A 150 2.35 -0.29 -21.61
C ARG A 150 3.13 0.02 -22.87
N ALA A 151 2.80 1.10 -23.57
CA ALA A 151 3.50 1.51 -24.80
C ALA A 151 4.96 1.90 -24.53
N ARG A 152 5.22 2.62 -23.43
CA ARG A 152 6.55 3.09 -23.04
C ARG A 152 7.48 1.95 -22.60
N HIS A 153 6.93 0.89 -22.05
CA HIS A 153 7.68 -0.22 -21.46
C HIS A 153 7.25 -1.57 -22.04
N GLU A 154 7.20 -1.65 -23.36
CA GLU A 154 6.91 -2.89 -24.05
C GLU A 154 7.86 -4.01 -23.59
N GLY A 155 7.32 -5.21 -23.37
CA GLY A 155 8.05 -6.37 -22.88
C GLY A 155 8.49 -6.34 -21.42
N ALA A 156 8.23 -5.26 -20.67
CA ALA A 156 8.56 -5.22 -19.26
C ALA A 156 7.63 -6.10 -18.40
N LYS A 157 8.14 -6.58 -17.26
CA LYS A 157 7.34 -7.16 -16.20
C LYS A 157 6.89 -6.05 -15.23
N PHE A 158 5.60 -6.04 -14.91
CA PHE A 158 5.01 -5.01 -14.07
C PHE A 158 4.71 -5.54 -12.67
N ILE A 159 4.93 -4.71 -11.67
CA ILE A 159 4.57 -4.94 -10.27
C ILE A 159 3.67 -3.78 -9.84
N PHE A 160 2.38 -4.05 -9.63
CA PHE A 160 1.43 -3.06 -9.11
C PHE A 160 1.26 -3.26 -7.61
N VAL A 161 1.30 -2.18 -6.83
CA VAL A 161 1.15 -2.23 -5.37
C VAL A 161 0.03 -1.30 -4.95
N LEU A 162 -1.04 -1.87 -4.37
CA LEU A 162 -2.17 -1.14 -3.78
C LEU A 162 -2.12 -1.31 -2.26
N GLU A 163 -1.31 -0.53 -1.58
CA GLU A 163 -1.15 -0.63 -0.13
C GLU A 163 -2.08 0.33 0.61
N GLY A 164 -3.11 -0.22 1.28
CA GLY A 164 -4.07 0.59 2.04
C GLY A 164 -5.03 1.39 1.16
N VAL A 165 -5.36 0.88 -0.02
CA VAL A 165 -6.12 1.59 -1.07
C VAL A 165 -7.43 0.88 -1.40
N ALA A 166 -7.39 -0.41 -1.72
CA ALA A 166 -8.53 -1.15 -2.27
C ALA A 166 -9.77 -1.08 -1.38
N MET A 167 -9.61 -1.07 -0.06
CA MET A 167 -10.72 -1.09 0.91
C MET A 167 -11.64 0.13 0.82
N TYR A 168 -11.22 1.23 0.24
CA TYR A 168 -12.03 2.45 0.13
C TYR A 168 -12.98 2.46 -1.08
N PHE A 169 -12.85 1.50 -1.97
CA PHE A 169 -13.63 1.40 -3.20
C PHE A 169 -14.58 0.20 -3.15
N SER A 170 -15.59 0.21 -4.01
CA SER A 170 -16.53 -0.91 -4.13
C SER A 170 -15.91 -2.10 -4.88
N GLU A 171 -16.48 -3.29 -4.67
CA GLU A 171 -16.04 -4.49 -5.38
C GLU A 171 -16.11 -4.35 -6.91
N PRO A 172 -17.18 -3.79 -7.53
CA PRO A 172 -17.21 -3.53 -8.97
C PRO A 172 -16.08 -2.63 -9.46
N GLU A 173 -15.73 -1.57 -8.70
CA GLU A 173 -14.63 -0.66 -9.06
C GLU A 173 -13.28 -1.39 -9.06
N ILE A 174 -12.97 -2.13 -7.99
CA ILE A 174 -11.71 -2.86 -7.88
C ILE A 174 -11.66 -4.01 -8.88
N SER A 175 -12.76 -4.72 -9.10
CA SER A 175 -12.84 -5.77 -10.11
C SER A 175 -12.59 -5.24 -11.53
N ALA A 176 -13.18 -4.10 -11.88
CA ALA A 176 -12.92 -3.44 -13.17
C ALA A 176 -11.45 -3.01 -13.31
N PHE A 177 -10.87 -2.44 -12.25
CA PHE A 177 -9.46 -2.06 -12.22
C PHE A 177 -8.54 -3.28 -12.43
N MET A 178 -8.76 -4.36 -11.68
CA MET A 178 -7.98 -5.60 -11.79
C MET A 178 -8.07 -6.23 -13.19
N ARG A 179 -9.26 -6.24 -13.81
CA ARG A 179 -9.45 -6.69 -15.20
C ARG A 179 -8.65 -5.82 -16.18
N ASN A 180 -8.70 -4.49 -16.00
CA ASN A 180 -7.95 -3.58 -16.85
C ASN A 180 -6.43 -3.82 -16.78
N LEU A 181 -5.89 -4.11 -15.58
CA LEU A 181 -4.49 -4.51 -15.42
C LEU A 181 -4.20 -5.84 -16.12
N ALA A 182 -5.02 -6.87 -15.88
CA ALA A 182 -4.83 -8.20 -16.44
C ALA A 182 -4.90 -8.22 -17.99
N GLN A 183 -5.68 -7.30 -18.59
CA GLN A 183 -5.77 -7.16 -20.05
C GLN A 183 -4.54 -6.52 -20.67
N ARG A 184 -3.79 -5.72 -19.93
CA ARG A 184 -2.75 -4.85 -20.46
C ARG A 184 -1.34 -5.29 -20.13
N PHE A 185 -1.17 -5.96 -18.97
CA PHE A 185 0.15 -6.18 -18.39
C PHE A 185 0.42 -7.65 -18.07
N SER A 186 1.70 -8.00 -18.07
CA SER A 186 2.22 -9.25 -17.53
C SER A 186 3.05 -8.94 -16.28
N GLY A 187 2.82 -9.68 -15.19
CA GLY A 187 3.51 -9.45 -13.93
C GLY A 187 2.65 -9.79 -12.73
N VAL A 188 2.67 -8.94 -11.70
CA VAL A 188 1.91 -9.17 -10.47
C VAL A 188 1.19 -7.91 -9.99
N VAL A 189 0.09 -8.11 -9.27
CA VAL A 189 -0.55 -7.08 -8.45
C VAL A 189 -0.59 -7.53 -7.00
N MET A 190 -0.21 -6.62 -6.11
CA MET A 190 -0.11 -6.83 -4.67
C MET A 190 -1.09 -5.89 -3.98
N LEU A 191 -1.96 -6.41 -3.12
CA LEU A 191 -2.91 -5.58 -2.38
C LEU A 191 -3.27 -6.20 -1.04
N ASP A 192 -3.66 -5.35 -0.10
CA ASP A 192 -4.22 -5.79 1.17
C ASP A 192 -5.75 -5.81 1.10
N LEU A 193 -6.33 -6.91 1.59
CA LEU A 193 -7.76 -7.18 1.64
C LEU A 193 -8.22 -7.26 3.09
N LEU A 194 -9.26 -6.50 3.41
CA LEU A 194 -9.98 -6.63 4.67
C LEU A 194 -11.04 -7.73 4.54
N SER A 195 -11.25 -8.52 5.60
CA SER A 195 -12.43 -9.38 5.69
C SER A 195 -13.70 -8.54 5.75
N ARG A 196 -14.86 -9.11 5.41
CA ARG A 196 -16.16 -8.42 5.53
C ARG A 196 -16.40 -7.93 6.96
N PHE A 197 -15.96 -8.72 7.95
CA PHE A 197 -16.00 -8.28 9.35
C PHE A 197 -15.18 -7.02 9.60
N ALA A 198 -13.92 -6.98 9.16
CA ALA A 198 -13.06 -5.82 9.36
C ALA A 198 -13.59 -4.59 8.58
N ALA A 199 -14.05 -4.78 7.36
CA ALA A 199 -14.64 -3.73 6.55
C ALA A 199 -15.95 -3.16 7.13
N SER A 200 -16.69 -3.95 7.93
CA SER A 200 -17.92 -3.50 8.60
C SER A 200 -17.68 -2.69 9.89
N ILE A 201 -16.44 -2.60 10.36
CA ILE A 201 -16.10 -1.80 11.55
C ILE A 201 -16.32 -0.32 11.23
N GLU A 202 -17.17 0.33 12.01
CA GLU A 202 -17.37 1.78 11.89
C GLU A 202 -16.03 2.52 12.10
N PRO A 203 -15.68 3.50 11.25
CA PRO A 203 -14.41 4.21 11.34
C PRO A 203 -14.13 4.81 12.74
N LYS A 204 -15.17 5.26 13.43
CA LYS A 204 -15.05 5.80 14.81
C LYS A 204 -14.69 4.73 15.87
N LYS A 205 -14.85 3.45 15.56
CA LYS A 205 -14.44 2.32 16.41
C LYS A 205 -13.05 1.77 16.01
N HIS A 206 -12.52 2.20 14.87
CA HIS A 206 -11.18 1.82 14.43
C HIS A 206 -10.11 2.50 15.30
N ASP A 207 -8.98 1.83 15.54
CA ASP A 207 -7.98 2.31 16.51
C ASP A 207 -7.28 3.61 16.11
N VAL A 208 -7.22 3.94 14.80
CA VAL A 208 -6.65 5.22 14.31
C VAL A 208 -7.64 6.08 13.54
N LEU A 209 -8.56 5.52 12.74
CA LEU A 209 -9.48 6.33 11.94
C LEU A 209 -10.39 7.21 12.81
N ARG A 210 -10.66 6.81 14.07
CA ARG A 210 -11.42 7.63 15.03
C ARG A 210 -10.83 9.01 15.31
N TYR A 211 -9.55 9.22 15.00
CA TYR A 211 -8.85 10.48 15.19
C TYR A 211 -8.90 11.39 13.96
N ILE A 212 -9.48 10.93 12.86
CA ILE A 212 -9.77 11.73 11.66
C ILE A 212 -11.16 12.34 11.83
N ALA A 213 -11.31 13.63 11.52
CA ALA A 213 -12.56 14.35 11.71
C ALA A 213 -13.72 13.73 10.93
N ASN A 214 -13.52 13.44 9.66
CA ASN A 214 -14.46 12.78 8.76
C ASN A 214 -13.83 11.50 8.20
N PRO A 215 -13.73 10.43 9.00
CA PRO A 215 -12.98 9.25 8.58
C PRO A 215 -13.69 8.53 7.42
N PRO A 216 -12.96 8.06 6.39
CA PRO A 216 -13.54 7.33 5.31
C PRO A 216 -14.05 5.96 5.79
N LYS A 217 -15.12 5.48 5.13
CA LYS A 217 -15.65 4.13 5.38
C LYS A 217 -14.96 3.14 4.45
N PHE A 218 -14.76 1.92 4.95
CA PHE A 218 -14.37 0.80 4.11
C PHE A 218 -15.58 0.30 3.32
N LYS A 219 -15.40 0.03 2.04
CA LYS A 219 -16.45 -0.43 1.13
C LYS A 219 -16.20 -1.87 0.66
N LEU A 220 -14.92 -2.28 0.52
CA LEU A 220 -14.55 -3.62 0.10
C LEU A 220 -14.24 -4.49 1.31
N GLY A 221 -14.91 -5.63 1.40
CA GLY A 221 -14.61 -6.71 2.35
C GLY A 221 -14.64 -8.05 1.65
N ILE A 222 -13.53 -8.79 1.68
CA ILE A 222 -13.33 -10.08 1.02
C ILE A 222 -12.91 -11.12 2.06
N ASP A 223 -13.70 -12.16 2.24
CA ASP A 223 -13.37 -13.24 3.18
C ASP A 223 -12.51 -14.33 2.52
N ASP A 224 -12.77 -14.62 1.23
CA ASP A 224 -12.00 -15.57 0.42
C ASP A 224 -11.23 -14.81 -0.66
N GLU A 225 -9.94 -14.70 -0.49
CA GLU A 225 -9.05 -14.02 -1.45
C GLU A 225 -9.00 -14.73 -2.81
N ARG A 226 -9.30 -16.04 -2.88
CA ARG A 226 -9.38 -16.75 -4.16
C ARG A 226 -10.57 -16.32 -5.01
N SER A 227 -11.60 -15.71 -4.40
CA SER A 227 -12.76 -15.22 -5.16
C SER A 227 -12.41 -14.19 -6.22
N LEU A 228 -11.26 -13.49 -6.09
CA LEU A 228 -10.79 -12.53 -7.08
C LEU A 228 -10.39 -13.20 -8.41
N GLU A 229 -10.03 -14.49 -8.40
CA GLU A 229 -9.71 -15.24 -9.62
C GLU A 229 -10.93 -15.35 -10.57
N ALA A 230 -12.14 -15.26 -10.03
CA ALA A 230 -13.37 -15.26 -10.83
C ALA A 230 -13.61 -13.95 -11.59
N TRP A 231 -12.87 -12.88 -11.26
CA TRP A 231 -13.00 -11.59 -11.95
C TRP A 231 -12.42 -11.63 -13.36
N ASP A 232 -11.35 -12.40 -13.58
CA ASP A 232 -10.74 -12.60 -14.89
C ASP A 232 -9.84 -13.87 -14.88
N GLU A 233 -9.88 -14.69 -15.93
CA GLU A 233 -9.11 -15.93 -16.03
C GLU A 233 -7.58 -15.73 -15.94
N ARG A 234 -7.10 -14.53 -16.28
CA ARG A 234 -5.69 -14.12 -16.21
C ARG A 234 -5.22 -13.75 -14.81
N ILE A 235 -6.13 -13.64 -13.84
CA ILE A 235 -5.81 -13.32 -12.45
C ILE A 235 -5.67 -14.62 -11.67
N LYS A 236 -4.49 -14.86 -11.07
CA LYS A 236 -4.22 -16.06 -10.28
C LYS A 236 -3.61 -15.69 -8.93
N LEU A 237 -4.18 -16.18 -7.85
CA LEU A 237 -3.62 -15.99 -6.51
C LEU A 237 -2.31 -16.79 -6.38
N LEU A 238 -1.21 -16.09 -6.16
CA LEU A 238 0.13 -16.69 -5.99
C LEU A 238 0.51 -16.83 -4.53
N LYS A 239 0.16 -15.84 -3.68
CA LYS A 239 0.56 -15.83 -2.28
C LYS A 239 -0.45 -15.06 -1.43
N THR A 240 -0.63 -15.53 -0.20
CA THR A 240 -1.38 -14.86 0.86
C THR A 240 -0.53 -14.79 2.13
N GLY A 241 -0.44 -13.61 2.72
CA GLY A 241 0.10 -13.38 4.05
C GLY A 241 -0.99 -12.92 5.00
N VAL A 242 -1.28 -13.68 6.05
CA VAL A 242 -2.18 -13.22 7.12
C VAL A 242 -1.42 -12.25 8.01
N MET A 243 -1.87 -10.99 8.05
CA MET A 243 -1.13 -9.90 8.71
C MET A 243 -0.74 -10.24 10.16
N MET A 244 -1.64 -10.81 10.95
CA MET A 244 -1.38 -11.12 12.35
C MET A 244 -0.47 -12.36 12.56
N ASP A 245 -0.17 -13.14 11.53
CA ASP A 245 0.77 -14.26 11.60
C ASP A 245 2.23 -13.83 11.34
N ILE A 246 2.42 -12.63 10.81
CA ILE A 246 3.73 -12.07 10.52
C ILE A 246 4.25 -11.35 11.76
N ARG A 247 5.48 -11.64 12.18
CA ARG A 247 6.15 -11.06 13.35
C ARG A 247 5.25 -11.05 14.61
N PRO A 248 4.72 -12.21 15.02
CA PRO A 248 3.74 -12.30 16.11
C PRO A 248 4.25 -11.75 17.43
N GLU A 249 5.56 -11.74 17.64
CA GLU A 249 6.22 -11.17 18.82
C GLU A 249 6.14 -9.64 18.91
N LYS A 250 6.00 -8.95 17.76
CA LYS A 250 5.95 -7.47 17.68
C LYS A 250 4.57 -6.88 17.96
N TRP A 251 3.53 -7.71 17.96
CA TRP A 251 2.18 -7.24 18.25
C TRP A 251 1.98 -6.90 19.73
N CYS A 252 1.18 -5.89 20.02
CA CYS A 252 0.81 -5.55 21.39
C CYS A 252 0.07 -6.70 22.08
N ILE A 253 0.07 -6.74 23.41
CA ILE A 253 -0.54 -7.81 24.21
C ILE A 253 -1.99 -8.07 23.82
N ALA A 254 -2.80 -7.02 23.66
CA ALA A 254 -4.19 -7.15 23.25
C ALA A 254 -4.33 -7.85 21.87
N ALA A 255 -3.47 -7.50 20.91
CA ALA A 255 -3.45 -8.14 19.59
C ALA A 255 -3.08 -9.63 19.68
N LYS A 256 -2.11 -9.98 20.54
CA LYS A 256 -1.72 -11.39 20.79
C LYS A 256 -2.89 -12.21 21.34
N ILE A 257 -3.68 -11.63 22.26
CA ILE A 257 -4.88 -12.27 22.79
C ILE A 257 -5.96 -12.39 21.70
N PHE A 258 -6.25 -11.32 20.98
CA PHE A 258 -7.29 -11.32 19.95
C PHE A 258 -6.96 -12.21 18.74
N ARG A 259 -5.69 -12.50 18.48
CA ARG A 259 -5.24 -13.45 17.46
C ARG A 259 -5.78 -14.86 17.65
N ILE A 260 -6.17 -15.25 18.85
CA ILE A 260 -6.81 -16.55 19.15
C ILE A 260 -8.15 -16.67 18.39
N PHE A 261 -8.84 -15.56 18.18
CA PHE A 261 -10.10 -15.54 17.44
C PHE A 261 -9.84 -15.49 15.93
N SER A 262 -10.15 -16.58 15.24
CA SER A 262 -9.92 -16.73 13.79
C SER A 262 -10.46 -15.54 12.97
N LYS A 263 -11.64 -15.02 13.33
CA LYS A 263 -12.28 -13.87 12.67
C LYS A 263 -11.45 -12.58 12.76
N ILE A 264 -10.75 -12.36 13.88
CA ILE A 264 -9.89 -11.19 14.08
C ILE A 264 -8.53 -11.45 13.45
N LYS A 265 -7.97 -12.64 13.63
CA LYS A 265 -6.70 -13.05 13.04
C LYS A 265 -6.70 -12.84 11.52
N ASN A 266 -7.78 -13.28 10.86
CA ASN A 266 -7.94 -13.18 9.40
C ASN A 266 -8.57 -11.87 8.92
N SER A 267 -8.57 -10.82 9.75
CA SER A 267 -9.22 -9.55 9.43
C SER A 267 -8.53 -8.78 8.30
N CYS A 268 -7.24 -9.01 8.08
CA CYS A 268 -6.47 -8.40 7.00
C CYS A 268 -5.47 -9.41 6.43
N LYS A 269 -5.46 -9.53 5.11
CA LYS A 269 -4.55 -10.39 4.34
C LYS A 269 -3.83 -9.56 3.30
N MET A 270 -2.53 -9.77 3.13
CA MET A 270 -1.75 -9.24 2.02
C MET A 270 -1.69 -10.32 0.94
N CYS A 271 -2.09 -9.98 -0.27
CA CYS A 271 -2.23 -10.93 -1.38
C CYS A 271 -1.38 -10.50 -2.56
N VAL A 272 -0.80 -11.49 -3.23
CA VAL A 272 -0.08 -11.34 -4.49
C VAL A 272 -0.82 -12.14 -5.56
N TYR A 273 -1.24 -11.47 -6.61
CA TYR A 273 -1.88 -12.10 -7.77
C TYR A 273 -1.00 -11.96 -8.99
N GLY A 274 -0.84 -13.07 -9.73
CA GLY A 274 -0.27 -13.05 -11.07
C GLY A 274 -1.25 -12.44 -12.06
N LEU A 275 -0.73 -11.67 -12.99
CA LEU A 275 -1.43 -11.08 -14.10
C LEU A 275 -0.85 -11.63 -15.39
N ASN A 276 -1.65 -12.40 -16.16
CA ASN A 276 -1.24 -12.90 -17.47
C ASN A 276 0.16 -13.58 -17.44
N LEU A 277 0.39 -14.40 -16.41
CA LEU A 277 1.58 -15.23 -16.30
C LEU A 277 1.34 -16.48 -17.17
N SER A 278 1.99 -16.52 -18.34
CA SER A 278 2.06 -17.71 -19.21
C SER A 278 3.07 -18.71 -18.67
#